data_ba8d9b470cef661c84b6af52a2cc23d5
#
_entry.id   ba8d9b470cef661c84b6af52a2cc23d5
#
_cell.length_a   1.000
_cell.length_b   1.000
_cell.length_c   1.000
_cell.angle_alpha   90.00
_cell.angle_beta   90.00
_cell.angle_gamma   90.00
#
_symmetry.space_group_name_H-M   'P 1'
#
loop_
_entity.id
_entity.type
_entity.pdbx_description
1 polymer ?
#
loop_
_entity_poly.entity_id
_entity_poly.type
_entity_poly.pdbx_seq_one_letter_code
_entity_poly.pdbx_strand_id
1 'polypeptide(L)'
;MEKTGLVRGLFNFADALVGWVPGGFAYATLISAVLFGAISGSSTAMAAAMSVIAYPEMIKRGYPKWMAAGVIASAGGIALLIPPSITLILFGVITEISIVDLFFAGVVPGIMLAISDAVIIVLVSVFIVKLPAGTFDLHKCWTAFLE
;
A
#
# COMPACT_ATOMS: atom_id res chain seq x y z
N MET A 1 -16.62 -2.13 -13.87
CA MET A 1 -15.41 -1.89 -14.68
C MET A 1 -14.61 -0.66 -14.26
N GLU A 2 -15.24 0.39 -13.72
CA GLU A 2 -14.55 1.63 -13.32
C GLU A 2 -13.62 1.51 -12.10
N LYS A 3 -13.94 0.65 -11.13
CA LYS A 3 -13.11 0.48 -9.93
C LYS A 3 -11.69 -0.06 -10.19
N THR A 4 -11.49 -0.76 -11.30
CA THR A 4 -10.18 -1.31 -11.70
C THR A 4 -9.25 -0.22 -12.27
N GLY A 5 -9.80 0.86 -12.81
CA GLY A 5 -9.05 1.99 -13.38
C GLY A 5 -8.36 2.82 -12.29
N LEU A 6 -9.09 3.17 -11.22
CA LEU A 6 -8.54 3.94 -10.09
C LEU A 6 -7.39 3.21 -9.39
N VAL A 7 -7.54 1.90 -9.16
CA VAL A 7 -6.48 1.11 -8.52
C VAL A 7 -5.25 1.00 -9.42
N ARG A 8 -5.44 0.86 -10.72
CA ARG A 8 -4.33 0.84 -11.69
C ARG A 8 -3.64 2.21 -11.77
N GLY A 9 -4.39 3.31 -11.77
CA GLY A 9 -3.83 4.66 -11.76
C GLY A 9 -2.98 4.91 -10.52
N LEU A 10 -3.50 4.60 -9.33
CA LEU A 10 -2.75 4.68 -8.06
C LEU A 10 -1.48 3.83 -8.09
N PHE A 11 -1.58 2.65 -8.71
CA PHE A 11 -0.46 1.72 -8.82
C PHE A 11 0.63 2.25 -9.75
N ASN A 12 0.26 2.75 -10.93
CA ASN A 12 1.19 3.34 -11.88
C ASN A 12 1.88 4.58 -11.30
N PHE A 13 1.14 5.41 -10.58
CA PHE A 13 1.68 6.58 -9.89
C PHE A 13 2.70 6.18 -8.80
N ALA A 14 2.37 5.19 -7.97
CA ALA A 14 3.26 4.72 -6.92
C ALA A 14 4.51 4.01 -7.50
N ASP A 15 4.37 3.21 -8.58
CA ASP A 15 5.50 2.57 -9.27
C ASP A 15 6.45 3.62 -9.89
N ALA A 16 5.89 4.71 -10.42
CA ALA A 16 6.69 5.81 -10.94
C ALA A 16 7.50 6.53 -9.85
N LEU A 17 6.96 6.65 -8.63
CA LEU A 17 7.63 7.31 -7.50
C LEU A 17 8.78 6.50 -6.91
N VAL A 18 8.61 5.19 -6.77
CA VAL A 18 9.52 4.33 -5.98
C VAL A 18 10.11 3.16 -6.76
N GLY A 19 9.78 3.01 -8.04
CA GLY A 19 10.23 1.89 -8.87
C GLY A 19 11.75 1.79 -9.07
N TRP A 20 12.51 2.85 -8.76
CA TRP A 20 13.97 2.90 -8.88
C TRP A 20 14.72 2.30 -7.67
N VAL A 21 14.04 2.12 -6.53
CA VAL A 21 14.63 1.52 -5.33
C VAL A 21 14.63 -0.01 -5.46
N PRO A 22 15.64 -0.73 -4.90
CA PRO A 22 15.57 -2.19 -4.80
C PRO A 22 14.28 -2.62 -4.10
N GLY A 23 13.47 -3.45 -4.76
CA GLY A 23 12.13 -3.76 -4.25
C GLY A 23 11.07 -2.68 -4.51
N GLY A 24 11.33 -1.71 -5.39
CA GLY A 24 10.47 -0.56 -5.68
C GLY A 24 9.01 -0.94 -5.94
N PHE A 25 8.76 -2.05 -6.64
CA PHE A 25 7.40 -2.52 -6.89
C PHE A 25 6.66 -2.96 -5.61
N ALA A 26 7.36 -3.47 -4.59
CA ALA A 26 6.75 -3.76 -3.29
C ALA A 26 6.35 -2.46 -2.55
N TYR A 27 7.16 -1.40 -2.66
CA TYR A 27 6.80 -0.07 -2.15
C TYR A 27 5.60 0.51 -2.88
N ALA A 28 5.59 0.42 -4.22
CA ALA A 28 4.45 0.85 -5.01
C ALA A 28 3.18 0.12 -4.59
N THR A 29 3.28 -1.19 -4.33
CA THR A 29 2.17 -1.99 -3.82
C THR A 29 1.73 -1.52 -2.44
N LEU A 30 2.67 -1.30 -1.51
CA LEU A 30 2.38 -0.82 -0.15
C LEU A 30 1.66 0.54 -0.19
N ILE A 31 2.21 1.52 -0.90
CA ILE A 31 1.64 2.87 -1.02
C ILE A 31 0.25 2.82 -1.65
N SER A 32 0.10 2.10 -2.78
CA SER A 32 -1.19 1.98 -3.46
C SER A 32 -2.24 1.28 -2.60
N ALA A 33 -1.83 0.25 -1.84
CA ALA A 33 -2.71 -0.46 -0.93
C ALA A 33 -3.16 0.42 0.23
N VAL A 34 -2.25 1.20 0.82
CA VAL A 34 -2.57 2.14 1.89
C VAL A 34 -3.51 3.24 1.40
N LEU A 35 -3.23 3.85 0.24
CA LEU A 35 -4.09 4.87 -0.35
C LEU A 35 -5.48 4.33 -0.70
N PHE A 36 -5.54 3.15 -1.32
CA PHE A 36 -6.82 2.51 -1.62
C PHE A 36 -7.58 2.12 -0.33
N GLY A 37 -6.87 1.64 0.68
CA GLY A 37 -7.41 1.32 1.99
C GLY A 37 -8.00 2.55 2.68
N ALA A 38 -7.30 3.68 2.65
CA ALA A 38 -7.77 4.95 3.17
C ALA A 38 -9.04 5.45 2.43
N ILE A 39 -9.08 5.35 1.10
CA ILE A 39 -10.25 5.74 0.30
C ILE A 39 -11.44 4.82 0.55
N SER A 40 -11.21 3.50 0.61
CA SER A 40 -12.28 2.51 0.80
C SER A 40 -12.75 2.36 2.24
N GLY A 41 -11.90 2.74 3.20
CA GLY A 41 -12.12 2.53 4.63
C GLY A 41 -12.18 1.06 5.05
N SER A 42 -11.79 0.12 4.18
CA SER A 42 -11.92 -1.32 4.38
C SER A 42 -10.65 -2.06 3.99
N SER A 43 -10.00 -2.69 4.97
CA SER A 43 -8.82 -3.53 4.77
C SER A 43 -9.11 -4.78 3.93
N THR A 44 -10.30 -5.37 4.09
CA THR A 44 -10.70 -6.55 3.32
C THR A 44 -10.93 -6.24 1.85
N ALA A 45 -11.59 -5.11 1.55
CA ALA A 45 -11.78 -4.65 0.17
C ALA A 45 -10.43 -4.32 -0.49
N MET A 46 -9.52 -3.68 0.25
CA MET A 46 -8.16 -3.39 -0.20
C MET A 46 -7.39 -4.69 -0.48
N ALA A 47 -7.38 -5.63 0.46
CA ALA A 47 -6.67 -6.90 0.29
C ALA A 47 -7.19 -7.69 -0.91
N ALA A 48 -8.51 -7.75 -1.11
CA ALA A 48 -9.12 -8.39 -2.27
C ALA A 48 -8.68 -7.71 -3.60
N ALA A 49 -8.71 -6.38 -3.67
CA ALA A 49 -8.31 -5.64 -4.86
C ALA A 49 -6.81 -5.86 -5.18
N MET A 50 -5.94 -5.76 -4.17
CA MET A 50 -4.49 -5.93 -4.35
C MET A 50 -4.10 -7.37 -4.68
N SER A 51 -4.83 -8.37 -4.16
CA SER A 51 -4.61 -9.77 -4.48
C SER A 51 -4.87 -10.07 -5.96
N VAL A 52 -5.78 -9.35 -6.60
CA VAL A 52 -6.09 -9.52 -8.02
C VAL A 52 -5.14 -8.72 -8.91
N ILE A 53 -4.69 -7.55 -8.47
CA ILE A 53 -3.92 -6.60 -9.30
C ILE A 53 -2.43 -6.67 -9.00
N ALA A 54 -2.03 -6.49 -7.76
CA ALA A 54 -0.62 -6.37 -7.38
C ALA A 54 0.06 -7.73 -7.23
N TYR A 55 -0.62 -8.71 -6.61
CA TYR A 55 -0.02 -10.02 -6.34
C TYR A 55 0.51 -10.71 -7.60
N PRO A 56 -0.28 -10.91 -8.68
CA PRO A 56 0.21 -11.58 -9.88
C PRO A 56 1.33 -10.80 -10.56
N GLU A 57 1.31 -9.48 -10.48
CA GLU A 57 2.36 -8.64 -11.06
C GLU A 57 3.66 -8.72 -10.26
N MET A 58 3.59 -8.79 -8.94
CA MET A 58 4.76 -9.06 -8.10
C MET A 58 5.40 -10.41 -8.45
N ILE A 59 4.59 -11.46 -8.62
CA ILE A 59 5.10 -12.77 -8.99
C ILE A 59 5.78 -12.76 -10.36
N LYS A 60 5.22 -12.08 -11.36
CA LYS A 60 5.83 -11.90 -12.69
C LYS A 60 7.18 -11.19 -12.63
N ARG A 61 7.34 -10.24 -11.71
CA ARG A 61 8.58 -9.49 -11.48
C ARG A 61 9.59 -10.24 -10.61
N GLY A 62 9.34 -11.50 -10.27
CA GLY A 62 10.26 -12.36 -9.53
C GLY A 62 10.20 -12.25 -8.01
N TYR A 63 9.20 -11.57 -7.46
CA TYR A 63 9.00 -11.55 -6.01
C TYR A 63 8.54 -12.91 -5.50
N PRO A 64 9.09 -13.41 -4.38
CA PRO A 64 8.60 -14.65 -3.80
C PRO A 64 7.16 -14.50 -3.30
N LYS A 65 6.39 -15.58 -3.39
CA LYS A 65 4.96 -15.60 -3.02
C LYS A 65 4.69 -15.10 -1.61
N TRP A 66 5.55 -15.48 -0.65
CA TRP A 66 5.41 -15.07 0.74
C TRP A 66 5.63 -13.57 0.93
N MET A 67 6.56 -12.96 0.17
CA MET A 67 6.81 -11.51 0.23
C MET A 67 5.64 -10.74 -0.39
N ALA A 68 5.14 -11.17 -1.55
CA ALA A 68 3.99 -10.53 -2.19
C ALA A 68 2.74 -10.58 -1.31
N ALA A 69 2.44 -11.73 -0.72
CA ALA A 69 1.33 -11.88 0.22
C ALA A 69 1.55 -11.08 1.51
N GLY A 70 2.78 -11.05 2.05
CA GLY A 70 3.13 -10.31 3.25
C GLY A 70 2.92 -8.81 3.10
N VAL A 71 3.41 -8.19 2.01
CA VAL A 71 3.23 -6.76 1.72
C VAL A 71 1.75 -6.38 1.63
N ILE A 72 0.93 -7.20 0.98
CA ILE A 72 -0.52 -6.94 0.88
C ILE A 72 -1.21 -7.08 2.24
N ALA A 73 -0.82 -8.08 3.02
CA ALA A 73 -1.40 -8.31 4.34
C ALA A 73 -1.04 -7.21 5.34
N SER A 74 0.24 -6.77 5.38
CA SER A 74 0.70 -5.70 6.27
C SER A 74 0.07 -4.35 5.92
N ALA A 75 -0.07 -4.05 4.62
CA ALA A 75 -0.79 -2.86 4.17
C ALA A 75 -2.24 -2.81 4.67
N GLY A 76 -2.87 -3.98 4.88
CA GLY A 76 -4.20 -4.09 5.48
C GLY A 76 -4.26 -3.57 6.91
N GLY A 77 -3.24 -3.85 7.71
CA GLY A 77 -3.11 -3.31 9.07
C GLY A 77 -2.97 -1.79 9.07
N ILE A 78 -2.16 -1.24 8.17
CA ILE A 78 -1.98 0.22 8.04
C ILE A 78 -3.28 0.88 7.60
N ALA A 79 -3.99 0.29 6.64
CA ALA A 79 -5.25 0.82 6.13
C ALA A 79 -6.37 0.90 7.19
N LEU A 80 -6.30 0.11 8.27
CA LEU A 80 -7.23 0.21 9.39
C LEU A 80 -6.98 1.45 10.27
N LEU A 81 -5.73 1.91 10.31
CA LEU A 81 -5.29 3.00 11.20
C LEU A 81 -5.32 4.37 10.52
N ILE A 82 -5.11 4.41 9.20
CA ILE A 82 -5.10 5.67 8.44
C ILE A 82 -6.54 6.10 8.12
N PRO A 83 -6.96 7.32 8.53
CA PRO A 83 -8.30 7.83 8.24
C PRO A 83 -8.52 8.09 6.73
N PRO A 84 -9.78 7.93 6.25
CA PRO A 84 -10.98 7.49 6.97
C PRO A 84 -11.04 5.96 7.11
N SER A 85 -11.21 5.45 8.32
CA SER A 85 -11.35 4.03 8.62
C SER A 85 -12.74 3.71 9.15
N ILE A 86 -13.45 2.82 8.49
CA ILE A 86 -14.80 2.36 8.93
C ILE A 86 -14.70 1.73 10.32
N THR A 87 -13.63 1.03 10.61
CA THR A 87 -13.41 0.38 11.91
C THR A 87 -13.30 1.40 13.04
N LEU A 88 -12.56 2.49 12.85
CA LEU A 88 -12.44 3.57 13.84
C LEU A 88 -13.76 4.34 14.02
N ILE A 89 -14.52 4.52 12.94
CA ILE A 89 -15.85 5.14 13.02
C ILE A 89 -16.80 4.28 13.85
N LEU A 90 -16.88 2.99 13.55
CA LEU A 90 -17.72 2.05 14.32
C LEU A 90 -17.32 2.00 15.79
N PHE A 91 -16.02 1.95 16.06
CA PHE A 91 -15.51 1.97 17.43
C PHE A 91 -15.93 3.25 18.17
N GLY A 92 -15.75 4.43 17.53
CA GLY A 92 -16.13 5.70 18.10
C GLY A 92 -17.63 5.81 18.40
N VAL A 93 -18.48 5.30 17.52
CA VAL A 93 -19.94 5.28 17.71
C VAL A 93 -20.34 4.37 18.87
N ILE A 94 -19.75 3.18 18.98
CA ILE A 94 -20.09 2.21 20.04
C ILE A 94 -19.59 2.67 21.41
N THR A 95 -18.42 3.29 21.47
CA THR A 95 -17.79 3.72 22.73
C THR A 95 -18.11 5.16 23.11
N GLU A 96 -18.89 5.88 22.28
CA GLU A 96 -19.22 7.30 22.47
C GLU A 96 -17.99 8.21 22.55
N ILE A 97 -16.86 7.77 21.95
CA ILE A 97 -15.61 8.55 21.87
C ILE A 97 -15.61 9.37 20.57
N SER A 98 -15.00 10.55 20.61
CA SER A 98 -14.83 11.40 19.45
C SER A 98 -14.10 10.67 18.31
N ILE A 99 -14.77 10.54 17.17
CA ILE A 99 -14.21 9.92 15.95
C ILE A 99 -12.97 10.69 15.47
N VAL A 100 -12.98 12.01 15.63
CA VAL A 100 -11.85 12.86 15.24
C VAL A 100 -10.62 12.55 16.08
N ASP A 101 -10.78 12.39 17.39
CA ASP A 101 -9.68 12.04 18.29
C ASP A 101 -9.14 10.64 18.00
N LEU A 102 -10.01 9.70 17.66
CA LEU A 102 -9.61 8.35 17.23
C LEU A 102 -8.81 8.38 15.93
N PHE A 103 -9.18 9.24 14.98
CA PHE A 103 -8.44 9.41 13.75
C PHE A 103 -7.03 9.94 14.02
N PHE A 104 -6.89 10.97 14.83
CA PHE A 104 -5.58 11.49 15.22
C PHE A 104 -4.75 10.45 15.98
N ALA A 105 -5.36 9.70 16.88
CA ALA A 105 -4.69 8.62 17.60
C ALA A 105 -4.21 7.49 16.67
N GLY A 106 -4.95 7.19 15.60
CA GLY A 106 -4.60 6.16 14.62
C GLY A 106 -3.46 6.55 13.67
N VAL A 107 -3.29 7.84 13.37
CA VAL A 107 -2.27 8.32 12.43
C VAL A 107 -0.85 7.98 12.90
N VAL A 108 -0.54 8.20 14.16
CA VAL A 108 0.82 7.96 14.69
C VAL A 108 1.23 6.49 14.56
N PRO A 109 0.48 5.52 15.09
CA PRO A 109 0.82 4.11 14.91
C PRO A 109 0.74 3.66 13.44
N GLY A 110 -0.16 4.23 12.63
CA GLY A 110 -0.24 3.96 11.20
C GLY A 110 1.04 4.35 10.45
N ILE A 111 1.58 5.53 10.74
CA ILE A 111 2.87 5.99 10.17
C ILE A 111 4.03 5.11 10.66
N MET A 112 4.05 4.75 11.94
CA MET A 112 5.10 3.87 12.48
C MET A 112 5.10 2.51 11.79
N LEU A 113 3.93 1.91 11.56
CA LEU A 113 3.80 0.67 10.80
C LEU A 113 4.23 0.84 9.36
N ALA A 114 3.85 1.91 8.68
CA ALA A 114 4.26 2.17 7.30
C ALA A 114 5.79 2.30 7.16
N ILE A 115 6.44 2.98 8.10
CA ILE A 115 7.90 3.09 8.14
C ILE A 115 8.53 1.73 8.43
N SER A 116 8.00 0.97 9.38
CA SER A 116 8.48 -0.38 9.71
C SER A 116 8.40 -1.31 8.50
N ASP A 117 7.26 -1.33 7.81
CA ASP A 117 7.08 -2.12 6.60
C ASP A 117 8.05 -1.68 5.48
N ALA A 118 8.22 -0.37 5.31
CA ALA A 118 9.19 0.14 4.34
C ALA A 118 10.61 -0.34 4.64
N VAL A 119 11.05 -0.30 5.90
CA VAL A 119 12.36 -0.82 6.31
C VAL A 119 12.47 -2.32 6.06
N ILE A 120 11.44 -3.10 6.42
CA ILE A 120 11.41 -4.54 6.18
C ILE A 120 11.51 -4.86 4.68
N ILE A 121 10.78 -4.14 3.83
CA ILE A 121 10.83 -4.31 2.38
C ILE A 121 12.26 -4.08 1.85
N VAL A 122 12.97 -3.01 2.31
CA VAL A 122 14.38 -2.78 1.92
C VAL A 122 15.25 -3.95 2.35
N LEU A 123 15.21 -4.31 3.63
CA LEU A 123 16.05 -5.37 4.17
C LEU A 123 15.83 -6.69 3.43
N VAL A 124 14.59 -7.07 3.22
CA VAL A 124 14.23 -8.30 2.50
C VAL A 124 14.65 -8.24 1.04
N SER A 125 14.42 -7.12 0.36
CA SER A 125 14.75 -6.96 -1.06
C SER A 125 16.26 -6.99 -1.32
N VAL A 126 17.05 -6.41 -0.42
CA VAL A 126 18.52 -6.32 -0.57
C VAL A 126 19.20 -7.59 -0.09
N PHE A 127 18.85 -8.07 1.10
CA PHE A 127 19.61 -9.16 1.75
C PHE A 127 19.10 -10.56 1.42
N ILE A 128 17.78 -10.73 1.23
CA ILE A 128 17.17 -12.05 1.05
C ILE A 128 16.88 -12.35 -0.41
N VAL A 129 16.15 -11.45 -1.08
CA VAL A 129 15.63 -11.72 -2.43
C VAL A 129 16.56 -11.21 -3.52
N LYS A 130 17.44 -10.23 -3.21
CA LYS A 130 18.39 -9.61 -4.14
C LYS A 130 17.73 -9.14 -5.43
N LEU A 131 16.61 -8.42 -5.30
CA LEU A 131 15.88 -7.87 -6.43
C LEU A 131 16.68 -6.76 -7.11
N PRO A 132 16.72 -6.73 -8.45
CA PRO A 132 17.38 -5.64 -9.17
C PRO A 132 16.65 -4.31 -8.88
N ALA A 133 17.44 -3.24 -8.76
CA ALA A 133 16.89 -1.89 -8.73
C ALA A 133 16.29 -1.56 -10.10
N GLY A 134 15.10 -0.97 -10.13
CA GLY A 134 14.50 -0.47 -11.36
C GLY A 134 15.21 0.79 -11.87
N THR A 135 14.97 1.16 -13.12
CA THR A 135 15.47 2.42 -13.70
C THR A 135 14.49 3.55 -13.40
N PHE A 136 15.00 4.67 -12.90
CA PHE A 136 14.22 5.88 -12.68
C PHE A 136 13.86 6.52 -14.02
N ASP A 137 12.57 6.63 -14.32
CA ASP A 137 12.07 7.24 -15.56
C ASP A 137 11.08 8.37 -15.22
N LEU A 138 11.58 9.60 -15.21
CA LEU A 138 10.80 10.82 -14.95
C LEU A 138 9.62 10.99 -15.92
N HIS A 139 9.74 10.47 -17.13
CA HIS A 139 8.69 10.59 -18.15
C HIS A 139 7.46 9.75 -17.79
N LYS A 140 7.65 8.59 -17.15
CA LYS A 140 6.56 7.75 -16.64
C LYS A 140 5.81 8.40 -15.48
N CYS A 141 6.53 9.16 -14.65
CA CYS A 141 5.92 9.87 -13.51
C CYS A 141 4.95 10.96 -13.98
N TRP A 142 5.32 11.68 -15.06
CA TRP A 142 4.48 12.74 -15.63
C TRP A 142 3.24 12.21 -16.35
N THR A 143 3.38 11.13 -17.10
CA THR A 143 2.24 10.51 -17.80
C THR A 143 1.25 9.83 -16.86
N ALA A 144 1.73 9.20 -15.78
CA ALA A 144 0.88 8.57 -14.76
C ALA A 144 0.09 9.57 -13.90
N PHE A 145 0.53 10.84 -13.84
CA PHE A 145 -0.21 11.91 -13.15
C PHE A 145 -1.35 12.49 -13.99
N LEU A 146 -1.31 12.32 -15.32
CA LEU A 146 -2.29 12.87 -16.26
C LEU A 146 -3.43 11.88 -16.62
N GLU A 147 -3.31 10.59 -16.24
CA GLU A 147 -4.36 9.56 -16.39
C GLU A 147 -5.19 9.40 -15.10
#